data_d943f001230424cbb7670ee1ab837499
#
_entry.id   d943f001230424cbb7670ee1ab837499
#
_cell.length_a   1.000
_cell.length_b   1.000
_cell.length_c   1.000
_cell.angle_alpha   90.00
_cell.angle_beta   90.00
_cell.angle_gamma   90.00
#
_symmetry.space_group_name_H-M   'P 1'
#
loop_
_entity.id
_entity.type
_entity.pdbx_description
1 polymer ?
#
loop_
_entity_poly.entity_id
_entity_poly.type
_entity_poly.pdbx_seq_one_letter_code
_entity_poly.pdbx_strand_id
1 'polypeptide(L)'
;MDIKELTASGFKFKKNLGQNFLADRNLLKAIVCDAGVTSDDTVVEIGTGAATLTSVLCETAKKVVTFELDEDLLPCIKNTLSKYDNVTFLFKDVLKLSDDELRVWVPEPFKVVANLPYYVTTPMIMRFVESDLKITSLTLMMQKEVADRLVAKSGTKDYGSIT
;
A
#
# COMPACT_ATOMS: atom_id res chain seq x y z
N MET A 1 13.35 10.70 -9.34
CA MET A 1 12.41 11.87 -9.43
C MET A 1 11.68 11.90 -8.09
N ASP A 2 11.85 12.95 -7.32
CA ASP A 2 11.09 13.10 -6.09
C ASP A 2 9.70 13.73 -6.37
N ILE A 3 8.84 13.84 -5.34
CA ILE A 3 7.48 14.43 -5.49
C ILE A 3 7.57 15.88 -5.99
N LYS A 4 8.61 16.62 -5.64
CA LYS A 4 8.82 18.01 -6.09
C LYS A 4 9.17 18.05 -7.58
N GLU A 5 10.05 17.17 -8.02
CA GLU A 5 10.41 17.02 -9.43
C GLU A 5 9.21 16.54 -10.25
N LEU A 6 8.40 15.61 -9.71
CA LEU A 6 7.16 15.16 -10.34
C LEU A 6 6.18 16.33 -10.54
N THR A 7 6.00 17.16 -9.51
CA THR A 7 5.15 18.35 -9.60
C THR A 7 5.72 19.37 -10.60
N ALA A 8 7.04 19.58 -10.61
CA ALA A 8 7.71 20.50 -11.53
C ALA A 8 7.64 20.03 -12.99
N SER A 9 7.53 18.72 -13.25
CA SER A 9 7.33 18.16 -14.59
C SER A 9 5.92 18.34 -15.17
N GLY A 10 5.02 19.00 -14.43
CA GLY A 10 3.65 19.24 -14.86
C GLY A 10 2.65 18.12 -14.51
N PHE A 11 3.07 17.13 -13.70
CA PHE A 11 2.16 16.09 -13.22
C PHE A 11 1.01 16.70 -12.40
N LYS A 12 -0.21 16.32 -12.74
CA LYS A 12 -1.41 16.75 -12.02
C LYS A 12 -1.93 15.61 -11.16
N PHE A 13 -1.96 15.83 -9.85
CA PHE A 13 -2.54 14.88 -8.91
C PHE A 13 -4.01 14.59 -9.26
N LYS A 14 -4.33 13.32 -9.39
CA LYS A 14 -5.69 12.87 -9.68
C LYS A 14 -6.48 12.77 -8.37
N LYS A 15 -7.25 13.81 -8.06
CA LYS A 15 -8.07 13.87 -6.83
C LYS A 15 -9.05 12.69 -6.71
N ASN A 16 -9.57 12.19 -7.83
CA ASN A 16 -10.43 11.02 -7.88
C ASN A 16 -9.75 9.71 -7.47
N LEU A 17 -8.42 9.65 -7.51
CA LEU A 17 -7.64 8.52 -6.99
C LEU A 17 -7.16 8.75 -5.55
N GLY A 18 -7.54 9.86 -4.91
CA GLY A 18 -7.20 10.17 -3.52
C GLY A 18 -5.69 10.24 -3.24
N GLN A 19 -4.89 10.59 -4.26
CA GLN A 19 -3.43 10.63 -4.18
C GLN A 19 -2.97 11.58 -3.08
N ASN A 20 -2.37 11.03 -2.02
CA ASN A 20 -1.76 11.77 -0.91
C ASN A 20 -0.36 11.18 -0.65
N PHE A 21 0.63 11.73 -1.35
CA PHE A 21 1.98 11.21 -1.31
C PHE A 21 2.71 11.65 -0.03
N LEU A 22 3.23 10.69 0.69
CA LEU A 22 4.12 10.94 1.83
C LEU A 22 5.55 11.15 1.33
N ALA A 23 6.15 12.25 1.78
CA ALA A 23 7.52 12.61 1.42
C ALA A 23 8.50 12.51 2.60
N ASP A 24 7.99 12.49 3.83
CA ASP A 24 8.84 12.41 5.02
C ASP A 24 9.41 10.98 5.18
N ARG A 25 10.70 10.85 4.89
CA ARG A 25 11.40 9.57 4.96
C ARG A 25 11.46 8.97 6.37
N ASN A 26 11.45 9.80 7.41
CA ASN A 26 11.45 9.31 8.80
C ASN A 26 10.09 8.69 9.14
N LEU A 27 9.01 9.34 8.70
CA LEU A 27 7.66 8.78 8.82
C LEU A 27 7.53 7.47 8.04
N LEU A 28 8.02 7.40 6.81
CA LEU A 28 8.00 6.18 6.00
C LEU A 28 8.76 5.03 6.67
N LYS A 29 9.94 5.30 7.26
CA LYS A 29 10.68 4.30 8.03
C LYS A 29 9.95 3.87 9.29
N ALA A 30 9.28 4.78 10.00
CA ALA A 30 8.46 4.44 11.16
C ALA A 30 7.31 3.49 10.77
N ILE A 31 6.62 3.76 9.65
CA ILE A 31 5.56 2.88 9.12
C ILE A 31 6.09 1.47 8.84
N VAL A 32 7.25 1.35 8.18
CA VAL A 32 7.85 0.04 7.86
C VAL A 32 8.29 -0.69 9.13
N CYS A 33 8.81 0.04 10.12
CA CYS A 33 9.16 -0.50 11.44
C CYS A 33 7.92 -0.98 12.20
N ASP A 34 6.86 -0.17 12.26
CA ASP A 34 5.60 -0.50 12.93
C ASP A 34 4.89 -1.69 12.27
N ALA A 35 5.04 -1.85 10.95
CA ALA A 35 4.58 -3.01 10.20
C ALA A 35 5.40 -4.30 10.52
N GLY A 36 6.47 -4.18 11.30
CA GLY A 36 7.35 -5.29 11.66
C GLY A 36 7.99 -5.96 10.44
N VAL A 37 8.27 -5.20 9.37
CA VAL A 37 8.89 -5.74 8.15
C VAL A 37 10.35 -6.07 8.41
N THR A 38 10.76 -7.27 7.98
CA THR A 38 12.13 -7.79 8.09
C THR A 38 12.69 -8.21 6.75
N SER A 39 13.98 -8.54 6.70
CA SER A 39 14.66 -9.02 5.49
C SER A 39 14.19 -10.39 4.99
N ASP A 40 13.35 -11.09 5.72
CA ASP A 40 12.78 -12.39 5.33
C ASP A 40 11.38 -12.26 4.73
N ASP A 41 10.76 -11.09 4.84
CA ASP A 41 9.37 -10.87 4.47
C ASP A 41 9.16 -10.62 2.97
N THR A 42 8.08 -11.18 2.45
CA THR A 42 7.41 -10.69 1.24
C THR A 42 6.38 -9.63 1.66
N VAL A 43 6.43 -8.46 1.04
CA VAL A 43 5.51 -7.36 1.31
C VAL A 43 4.71 -7.02 0.07
N VAL A 44 3.40 -6.89 0.23
CA VAL A 44 2.48 -6.34 -0.76
C VAL A 44 2.17 -4.91 -0.40
N GLU A 45 2.43 -3.98 -1.31
CA GLU A 45 2.01 -2.59 -1.19
C GLU A 45 0.85 -2.30 -2.13
N ILE A 46 -0.18 -1.61 -1.63
CA ILE A 46 -1.31 -1.16 -2.44
C ILE A 46 -1.26 0.35 -2.56
N GLY A 47 -1.21 0.83 -3.82
CA GLY A 47 -1.03 2.25 -4.12
C GLY A 47 0.44 2.66 -4.08
N THR A 48 1.20 2.25 -5.11
CA THR A 48 2.62 2.60 -5.27
C THR A 48 2.86 4.11 -5.22
N GLY A 49 1.96 4.88 -5.81
CA GLY A 49 2.09 6.33 -5.90
C GLY A 49 3.42 6.76 -6.54
N ALA A 50 4.13 7.67 -5.90
CA ALA A 50 5.47 8.09 -6.32
C ALA A 50 6.58 7.10 -5.92
N ALA A 51 6.24 5.91 -5.44
CA ALA A 51 7.15 4.87 -4.96
C ALA A 51 8.00 5.28 -3.74
N THR A 52 7.54 6.25 -2.96
CA THR A 52 8.29 6.70 -1.77
C THR A 52 8.28 5.67 -0.65
N LEU A 53 7.11 5.10 -0.32
CA LEU A 53 6.99 4.01 0.65
C LEU A 53 7.62 2.73 0.07
N THR A 54 7.36 2.42 -1.20
CA THR A 54 7.95 1.29 -1.90
C THR A 54 9.47 1.26 -1.76
N SER A 55 10.13 2.42 -1.91
CA SER A 55 11.58 2.51 -1.79
C SER A 55 12.11 2.13 -0.41
N VAL A 56 11.38 2.47 0.66
CA VAL A 56 11.74 2.11 2.04
C VAL A 56 11.44 0.64 2.31
N LEU A 57 10.34 0.11 1.78
CA LEU A 57 10.05 -1.32 1.83
C LEU A 57 11.15 -2.15 1.14
N CYS A 58 11.63 -1.72 -0.04
CA CYS A 58 12.70 -2.40 -0.76
C CYS A 58 14.03 -2.42 0.01
N GLU A 59 14.30 -1.42 0.84
CA GLU A 59 15.50 -1.36 1.68
C GLU A 59 15.45 -2.35 2.86
N THR A 60 14.26 -2.86 3.20
CA THR A 60 14.05 -3.69 4.38
C THR A 60 13.61 -5.10 4.04
N ALA A 61 12.65 -5.26 3.13
CA ALA A 61 12.00 -6.52 2.83
C ALA A 61 12.84 -7.40 1.88
N LYS A 62 12.60 -8.72 1.94
CA LYS A 62 13.15 -9.69 0.98
C LYS A 62 12.60 -9.45 -0.42
N LYS A 63 11.29 -9.23 -0.52
CA LYS A 63 10.59 -8.99 -1.78
C LYS A 63 9.44 -8.01 -1.58
N VAL A 64 9.28 -7.11 -2.52
CA VAL A 64 8.14 -6.18 -2.57
C VAL A 64 7.35 -6.42 -3.86
N VAL A 65 6.02 -6.56 -3.73
CA VAL A 65 5.11 -6.54 -4.87
C VAL A 65 4.17 -5.36 -4.67
N THR A 66 4.18 -4.41 -5.58
CA THR A 66 3.40 -3.18 -5.44
C THR A 66 2.43 -3.00 -6.60
N PHE A 67 1.22 -2.53 -6.29
CA PHE A 67 0.11 -2.36 -7.22
C PHE A 67 -0.27 -0.89 -7.33
N GLU A 68 -0.52 -0.43 -8.56
CA GLU A 68 -0.92 0.93 -8.87
C GLU A 68 -2.01 0.94 -9.96
N LEU A 69 -2.87 1.96 -9.96
CA LEU A 69 -3.90 2.17 -10.98
C LEU A 69 -3.54 3.28 -11.96
N ASP A 70 -2.72 4.22 -11.53
CA ASP A 70 -2.35 5.39 -12.32
C ASP A 70 -1.09 5.14 -13.15
N GLU A 71 -1.27 4.77 -14.42
CA GLU A 71 -0.18 4.54 -15.35
C GLU A 71 0.66 5.79 -15.66
N ASP A 72 0.13 7.00 -15.40
CA ASP A 72 0.87 8.25 -15.57
C ASP A 72 2.04 8.35 -14.58
N LEU A 73 2.03 7.56 -13.49
CA LEU A 73 3.11 7.47 -12.52
C LEU A 73 4.28 6.59 -12.99
N LEU A 74 4.15 5.88 -14.11
CA LEU A 74 5.18 4.96 -14.60
C LEU A 74 6.59 5.57 -14.70
N PRO A 75 6.79 6.80 -15.22
CA PRO A 75 8.13 7.38 -15.28
C PRO A 75 8.74 7.59 -13.90
N CYS A 76 7.94 8.04 -12.93
CA CYS A 76 8.36 8.25 -11.55
C CYS A 76 8.70 6.93 -10.87
N ILE A 77 7.84 5.93 -10.99
CA ILE A 77 8.02 4.58 -10.43
C ILE A 77 9.31 3.96 -10.97
N LYS A 78 9.48 3.94 -12.30
CA LYS A 78 10.70 3.39 -12.94
C LYS A 78 11.97 4.08 -12.44
N ASN A 79 11.97 5.41 -12.39
CA ASN A 79 13.14 6.17 -11.93
C ASN A 79 13.45 5.87 -10.45
N THR A 80 12.43 5.86 -9.57
CA THR A 80 12.61 5.64 -8.13
C THR A 80 13.06 4.21 -7.84
N LEU A 81 12.50 3.23 -8.55
CA LEU A 81 12.72 1.80 -8.29
C LEU A 81 13.87 1.19 -9.10
N SER A 82 14.49 1.91 -10.03
CA SER A 82 15.55 1.40 -10.93
C SER A 82 16.76 0.79 -10.23
N LYS A 83 17.00 1.16 -8.98
CA LYS A 83 18.14 0.69 -8.17
C LYS A 83 17.83 -0.54 -7.31
N TYR A 84 16.57 -1.00 -7.30
CA TYR A 84 16.14 -2.15 -6.51
C TYR A 84 15.85 -3.34 -7.43
N ASP A 85 16.35 -4.50 -7.07
CA ASP A 85 16.16 -5.79 -7.77
C ASP A 85 15.10 -6.69 -7.12
N ASN A 86 14.67 -6.33 -5.90
CA ASN A 86 13.72 -7.07 -5.10
C ASN A 86 12.26 -6.57 -5.21
N VAL A 87 11.94 -5.78 -6.23
CA VAL A 87 10.60 -5.21 -6.42
C VAL A 87 9.96 -5.63 -7.74
N THR A 88 8.67 -5.95 -7.67
CA THR A 88 7.80 -6.13 -8.84
C THR A 88 6.67 -5.11 -8.74
N PHE A 89 6.48 -4.24 -9.73
CA PHE A 89 5.35 -3.33 -9.78
C PHE A 89 4.38 -3.71 -10.89
N LEU A 90 3.08 -3.57 -10.61
CA LEU A 90 2.00 -4.02 -11.47
C LEU A 90 0.90 -2.95 -11.56
N PHE A 91 0.49 -2.62 -12.78
CA PHE A 91 -0.69 -1.78 -13.02
C PHE A 91 -1.95 -2.65 -13.02
N LYS A 92 -2.44 -2.95 -11.82
CA LYS A 92 -3.62 -3.79 -11.61
C LYS A 92 -4.44 -3.31 -10.41
N ASP A 93 -5.75 -3.50 -10.52
CA ASP A 93 -6.68 -3.28 -9.41
C ASP A 93 -6.77 -4.52 -8.53
N VAL A 94 -6.19 -4.45 -7.33
CA VAL A 94 -6.18 -5.58 -6.38
C VAL A 94 -7.59 -6.02 -5.97
N LEU A 95 -8.56 -5.09 -5.94
CA LEU A 95 -9.95 -5.41 -5.62
C LEU A 95 -10.62 -6.29 -6.69
N LYS A 96 -10.08 -6.33 -7.90
CA LYS A 96 -10.60 -7.12 -9.04
C LYS A 96 -9.86 -8.42 -9.25
N LEU A 97 -8.72 -8.62 -8.59
CA LEU A 97 -7.96 -9.86 -8.71
C LEU A 97 -8.55 -10.94 -7.80
N SER A 98 -8.67 -12.15 -8.31
CA SER A 98 -8.92 -13.33 -7.50
C SER A 98 -7.69 -13.68 -6.66
N ASP A 99 -7.86 -14.55 -5.65
CA ASP A 99 -6.73 -15.03 -4.84
C ASP A 99 -5.71 -15.80 -5.68
N ASP A 100 -6.17 -16.59 -6.65
CA ASP A 100 -5.29 -17.33 -7.55
C ASP A 100 -4.49 -16.41 -8.46
N GLU A 101 -5.08 -15.34 -8.97
CA GLU A 101 -4.37 -14.33 -9.74
C GLU A 101 -3.32 -13.59 -8.89
N LEU A 102 -3.63 -13.30 -7.62
CA LEU A 102 -2.67 -12.71 -6.69
C LEU A 102 -1.50 -13.65 -6.41
N ARG A 103 -1.75 -14.94 -6.20
CA ARG A 103 -0.70 -15.97 -5.99
C ARG A 103 0.31 -16.06 -7.14
N VAL A 104 -0.09 -15.72 -8.36
CA VAL A 104 0.85 -15.69 -9.50
C VAL A 104 2.01 -14.71 -9.25
N TRP A 105 1.73 -13.58 -8.58
CA TRP A 105 2.69 -12.50 -8.40
C TRP A 105 3.31 -12.46 -7.00
N VAL A 106 2.53 -12.89 -6.00
CA VAL A 106 2.85 -12.73 -4.58
C VAL A 106 3.15 -14.07 -3.94
N PRO A 107 4.41 -14.38 -3.63
CA PRO A 107 4.75 -15.53 -2.81
C PRO A 107 4.15 -15.44 -1.41
N GLU A 108 3.50 -16.49 -0.96
CA GLU A 108 2.96 -16.60 0.39
C GLU A 108 3.98 -17.27 1.36
N PRO A 109 3.97 -16.95 2.67
CA PRO A 109 3.13 -15.91 3.29
C PRO A 109 3.64 -14.51 3.00
N PHE A 110 2.76 -13.48 3.18
CA PHE A 110 3.15 -12.08 2.96
C PHE A 110 2.49 -11.13 3.96
N LYS A 111 3.06 -9.93 4.07
CA LYS A 111 2.50 -8.79 4.78
C LYS A 111 1.91 -7.79 3.80
N VAL A 112 0.87 -7.06 4.21
CA VAL A 112 0.32 -5.96 3.43
C VAL A 112 0.65 -4.65 4.12
N VAL A 113 1.22 -3.70 3.38
CA VAL A 113 1.48 -2.32 3.85
C VAL A 113 0.91 -1.36 2.83
N ALA A 114 0.03 -0.44 3.23
CA ALA A 114 -0.61 0.46 2.28
C ALA A 114 -0.97 1.82 2.86
N ASN A 115 -0.80 2.85 2.00
CA ASN A 115 -1.34 4.19 2.23
C ASN A 115 -2.53 4.39 1.28
N LEU A 116 -3.73 4.04 1.73
CA LEU A 116 -4.91 3.96 0.89
C LEU A 116 -5.70 5.26 0.85
N PRO A 117 -6.31 5.59 -0.29
CA PRO A 117 -7.40 6.56 -0.37
C PRO A 117 -8.56 6.12 0.53
N TYR A 118 -9.24 7.10 1.12
CA TYR A 118 -10.27 6.87 2.14
C TYR A 118 -11.41 5.95 1.69
N TYR A 119 -11.85 6.10 0.43
CA TYR A 119 -12.96 5.34 -0.13
C TYR A 119 -12.62 3.87 -0.43
N VAL A 120 -11.32 3.51 -0.45
CA VAL A 120 -10.85 2.14 -0.76
C VAL A 120 -10.53 1.35 0.51
N THR A 121 -10.36 2.02 1.66
CA THR A 121 -9.86 1.38 2.89
C THR A 121 -10.76 0.23 3.33
N THR A 122 -12.05 0.47 3.49
CA THR A 122 -13.01 -0.59 3.93
C THR A 122 -13.10 -1.76 2.94
N PRO A 123 -13.33 -1.53 1.63
CA PRO A 123 -13.30 -2.61 0.65
C PRO A 123 -12.00 -3.41 0.66
N MET A 124 -10.86 -2.76 0.88
CA MET A 124 -9.56 -3.43 0.89
C MET A 124 -9.38 -4.31 2.13
N ILE A 125 -9.79 -3.84 3.31
CA ILE A 125 -9.80 -4.64 4.54
C ILE A 125 -10.63 -5.89 4.33
N MET A 126 -11.89 -5.76 3.87
CA MET A 126 -12.80 -6.87 3.63
C MET A 126 -12.21 -7.85 2.61
N ARG A 127 -11.66 -7.34 1.51
CA ARG A 127 -11.02 -8.15 0.47
C ARG A 127 -9.95 -9.09 1.03
N PHE A 128 -9.13 -8.61 1.97
CA PHE A 128 -8.04 -9.40 2.55
C PHE A 128 -8.49 -10.26 3.73
N VAL A 129 -9.41 -9.79 4.55
CA VAL A 129 -9.95 -10.57 5.68
C VAL A 129 -10.78 -11.77 5.21
N GLU A 130 -11.49 -11.63 4.09
CA GLU A 130 -12.32 -12.70 3.51
C GLU A 130 -11.55 -13.62 2.56
N SER A 131 -10.26 -13.36 2.30
CA SER A 131 -9.45 -14.15 1.37
C SER A 131 -8.88 -15.42 2.00
N ASP A 132 -8.58 -16.41 1.16
CA ASP A 132 -7.83 -17.63 1.53
C ASP A 132 -6.29 -17.44 1.44
N LEU A 133 -5.82 -16.20 1.29
CA LEU A 133 -4.40 -15.86 1.18
C LEU A 133 -3.72 -15.95 2.55
N LYS A 134 -2.46 -16.39 2.57
CA LYS A 134 -1.67 -16.45 3.81
C LYS A 134 -1.07 -15.09 4.16
N ILE A 135 -1.93 -14.18 4.62
CA ILE A 135 -1.55 -12.84 5.05
C ILE A 135 -1.17 -12.88 6.53
N THR A 136 0.04 -12.47 6.86
CA THR A 136 0.54 -12.47 8.24
C THR A 136 0.24 -11.18 8.99
N SER A 137 0.13 -10.06 8.28
CA SER A 137 -0.29 -8.78 8.87
C SER A 137 -0.83 -7.82 7.81
N LEU A 138 -1.72 -6.93 8.25
CA LEU A 138 -2.25 -5.81 7.49
C LEU A 138 -1.89 -4.51 8.22
N THR A 139 -1.03 -3.68 7.60
CA THR A 139 -0.66 -2.35 8.12
C THR A 139 -1.16 -1.29 7.17
N LEU A 140 -2.21 -0.59 7.57
CA LEU A 140 -2.91 0.36 6.70
C LEU A 140 -2.89 1.75 7.31
N MET A 141 -2.50 2.73 6.52
CA MET A 141 -2.74 4.13 6.87
C MET A 141 -4.16 4.52 6.45
N MET A 142 -4.88 5.12 7.39
CA MET A 142 -6.27 5.52 7.18
C MET A 142 -6.61 6.77 7.98
N GLN A 143 -7.77 7.35 7.73
CA GLN A 143 -8.29 8.43 8.57
C GLN A 143 -8.57 7.94 9.98
N LYS A 144 -8.38 8.86 10.95
CA LYS A 144 -8.63 8.57 12.37
C LYS A 144 -10.05 8.05 12.61
N GLU A 145 -11.04 8.62 11.95
CA GLU A 145 -12.45 8.22 12.07
C GLU A 145 -12.68 6.77 11.64
N VAL A 146 -11.96 6.29 10.62
CA VAL A 146 -12.04 4.88 10.17
C VAL A 146 -11.35 3.98 11.17
N ALA A 147 -10.19 4.39 11.69
CA ALA A 147 -9.48 3.65 12.73
C ALA A 147 -10.29 3.56 14.03
N ASP A 148 -10.92 4.67 14.46
CA ASP A 148 -11.77 4.70 15.65
C ASP A 148 -12.96 3.72 15.51
N ARG A 149 -13.54 3.59 14.32
CA ARG A 149 -14.61 2.63 14.04
C ARG A 149 -14.14 1.17 14.08
N LEU A 150 -12.94 0.88 13.60
CA LEU A 150 -12.36 -0.48 13.64
C LEU A 150 -12.15 -0.99 15.07
N VAL A 151 -11.86 -0.10 16.01
CA VAL A 151 -11.59 -0.44 17.43
C VAL A 151 -12.76 -0.09 18.36
N ALA A 152 -13.91 0.29 17.81
CA ALA A 152 -15.08 0.71 18.58
C ALA A 152 -15.63 -0.43 19.43
N LYS A 153 -16.13 -0.10 20.62
CA LYS A 153 -16.77 -1.08 21.50
C LYS A 153 -18.26 -1.19 21.19
N SER A 154 -18.79 -2.39 21.35
CA SER A 154 -20.22 -2.64 21.26
C SER A 154 -21.01 -1.67 22.16
N GLY A 155 -22.11 -1.11 21.62
CA GLY A 155 -22.94 -0.12 22.30
C GLY A 155 -22.50 1.33 22.12
N THR A 156 -21.41 1.61 21.39
CA THR A 156 -21.03 2.97 20.99
C THR A 156 -21.58 3.32 19.62
N LYS A 157 -21.70 4.63 19.31
CA LYS A 157 -22.21 5.12 18.01
C LYS A 157 -21.30 4.75 16.83
N ASP A 158 -20.04 4.48 17.08
CA ASP A 158 -19.04 4.18 16.05
C ASP A 158 -18.93 2.68 15.76
N TYR A 159 -19.58 1.84 16.58
CA TYR A 159 -19.64 0.40 16.38
C TYR A 159 -20.51 0.03 15.16
N GLY A 160 -20.01 -0.84 14.29
CA GLY A 160 -20.71 -1.24 13.07
C GLY A 160 -20.08 -2.44 12.38
N SER A 161 -20.46 -2.66 11.12
CA SER A 161 -20.07 -3.83 10.33
C SER A 161 -18.56 -3.99 10.05
N ILE A 162 -17.77 -2.96 10.32
CA ILE A 162 -16.31 -3.01 10.13
C ILE A 162 -15.54 -3.17 11.45
N THR A 163 -16.22 -3.18 12.58
CA THR A 163 -15.61 -3.27 13.91
C THR A 163 -15.18 -4.69 14.27
#